data_cc9e00aee40303e2f5acdaebdde1adda
#
_entry.id   cc9e00aee40303e2f5acdaebdde1adda
#
_cell.length_a   1.000
_cell.length_b   1.000
_cell.length_c   1.000
_cell.angle_alpha   90.00
_cell.angle_beta   90.00
_cell.angle_gamma   90.00
#
_symmetry.space_group_name_H-M   'P 1'
#
loop_
_entity.id
_entity.type
_entity.pdbx_description
1 polymer ?
#
loop_
_entity_poly.entity_id
_entity_poly.type
_entity_poly.pdbx_seq_one_letter_code
_entity_poly.pdbx_strand_id
1 'polypeptide(L)'
;MSRSVFRLFIVTAVIFLDQWSKSLIISYLAEYERLNILSFLDLTLMFNKGIAFSLFDYQSGLQTLPLIALSLFAILFFIFLLIRNTWSKIEEFGILFIIGGAIGNLIDRIIQGAVTDFILFYYERSFVDIDGLIAVKHFYFPAFNLADSSITIGIMMLLLTEFFKKRKSIRH
;
A
#
# COMPACT_ATOMS: atom_id res chain seq x y z
N MET A 1 18.41 12.81 -19.37
CA MET A 1 17.70 11.51 -19.21
C MET A 1 16.41 11.58 -20.00
N SER A 2 16.12 10.61 -20.87
CA SER A 2 14.85 10.61 -21.61
C SER A 2 13.66 10.43 -20.65
N ARG A 3 12.47 10.90 -21.04
CA ARG A 3 11.26 10.78 -20.22
C ARG A 3 10.93 9.31 -19.89
N SER A 4 11.17 8.41 -20.82
CA SER A 4 10.96 6.96 -20.63
C SER A 4 11.92 6.37 -19.60
N VAL A 5 13.19 6.73 -19.65
CA VAL A 5 14.20 6.29 -18.68
C VAL A 5 13.88 6.80 -17.29
N PHE A 6 13.41 8.04 -17.18
CA PHE A 6 12.99 8.61 -15.91
C PHE A 6 11.77 7.86 -15.31
N ARG A 7 10.75 7.58 -16.12
CA ARG A 7 9.58 6.80 -15.72
C ARG A 7 9.97 5.41 -15.20
N LEU A 8 10.79 4.71 -15.97
CA LEU A 8 11.29 3.39 -15.59
C LEU A 8 12.06 3.44 -14.26
N PHE A 9 12.92 4.44 -14.10
CA PHE A 9 13.69 4.61 -12.87
C PHE A 9 12.79 4.77 -11.63
N ILE A 10 11.75 5.62 -11.70
CA ILE A 10 10.84 5.82 -10.55
C ILE A 10 10.08 4.54 -10.21
N VAL A 11 9.49 3.87 -11.21
CA VAL A 11 8.75 2.61 -10.98
C VAL A 11 9.68 1.56 -10.38
N THR A 12 10.88 1.37 -10.94
CA THR A 12 11.87 0.40 -10.42
C THR A 12 12.31 0.75 -9.00
N ALA A 13 12.51 2.03 -8.69
CA ALA A 13 12.89 2.46 -7.34
C ALA A 13 11.79 2.14 -6.31
N VAL A 14 10.51 2.40 -6.65
CA VAL A 14 9.38 2.05 -5.77
C VAL A 14 9.32 0.55 -5.54
N ILE A 15 9.39 -0.26 -6.60
CA ILE A 15 9.38 -1.72 -6.49
C ILE A 15 10.56 -2.21 -5.65
N PHE A 16 11.76 -1.70 -5.90
CA PHE A 16 12.96 -2.10 -5.18
C PHE A 16 12.84 -1.80 -3.69
N LEU A 17 12.44 -0.58 -3.32
CA LEU A 17 12.28 -0.18 -1.93
C LEU A 17 11.21 -1.01 -1.21
N ASP A 18 10.10 -1.29 -1.87
CA ASP A 18 9.04 -2.14 -1.33
C ASP A 18 9.55 -3.56 -1.08
N GLN A 19 10.10 -4.22 -2.08
CA GLN A 19 10.56 -5.60 -1.98
C GLN A 19 11.76 -5.74 -1.03
N TRP A 20 12.66 -4.77 -1.01
CA TRP A 20 13.79 -4.74 -0.09
C TRP A 20 13.32 -4.62 1.36
N SER A 21 12.40 -3.68 1.66
CA SER A 21 11.87 -3.52 3.02
C SER A 21 11.11 -4.76 3.49
N LYS A 22 10.29 -5.38 2.64
CA LYS A 22 9.59 -6.63 2.93
C LYS A 22 10.56 -7.78 3.22
N SER A 23 11.61 -7.93 2.40
CA SER A 23 12.65 -8.93 2.62
C SER A 23 13.37 -8.74 3.95
N LEU A 24 13.69 -7.50 4.32
CA LEU A 24 14.27 -7.20 5.62
C LEU A 24 13.35 -7.64 6.75
N ILE A 25 12.10 -7.25 6.74
CA ILE A 25 11.12 -7.60 7.78
C ILE A 25 10.97 -9.13 7.91
N ILE A 26 10.84 -9.84 6.80
CA ILE A 26 10.75 -11.32 6.79
C ILE A 26 12.02 -11.97 7.40
N SER A 27 13.19 -11.35 7.25
CA SER A 27 14.44 -11.87 7.80
C SER A 27 14.63 -11.62 9.29
N TYR A 28 13.95 -10.61 9.86
CA TYR A 28 14.14 -10.19 11.25
C TYR A 28 12.98 -10.54 12.20
N LEU A 29 11.76 -10.69 11.70
CA LEU A 29 10.59 -10.90 12.53
C LEU A 29 9.92 -12.24 12.20
N ALA A 30 9.44 -12.94 13.23
CA ALA A 30 8.49 -14.03 13.07
C ALA A 30 7.08 -13.48 12.73
N GLU A 31 6.23 -14.32 12.12
CA GLU A 31 4.85 -13.94 11.81
C GLU A 31 4.10 -13.53 13.09
N TYR A 32 3.43 -12.38 13.05
CA TYR A 32 2.74 -11.70 14.15
C TYR A 32 3.65 -11.17 15.28
N GLU A 33 4.96 -11.31 15.17
CA GLU A 33 5.90 -10.65 16.08
C GLU A 33 5.81 -9.13 15.91
N ARG A 34 6.03 -8.40 17.00
CA ARG A 34 5.98 -6.93 17.02
C ARG A 34 7.25 -6.37 17.60
N LEU A 35 7.83 -5.43 16.90
CA LEU A 35 8.94 -4.60 17.35
C LEU A 35 8.43 -3.18 17.56
N ASN A 36 8.36 -2.73 18.80
CA ASN A 36 7.96 -1.37 19.11
C ASN A 36 9.04 -0.38 18.68
N ILE A 37 8.66 0.59 17.86
CA ILE A 37 9.55 1.65 17.35
C ILE A 37 9.21 2.97 18.02
N LEU A 38 7.93 3.32 18.12
CA LEU A 38 7.42 4.53 18.76
C LEU A 38 6.15 4.19 19.56
N SER A 39 5.73 5.06 20.43
CA SER A 39 4.51 4.88 21.25
C SER A 39 3.21 4.72 20.44
N PHE A 40 3.25 4.89 19.14
CA PHE A 40 2.12 4.77 18.21
C PHE A 40 2.43 3.95 16.96
N LEU A 41 3.64 3.38 16.86
CA LEU A 41 4.14 2.69 15.66
C LEU A 41 4.94 1.45 16.04
N ASP A 42 4.48 0.30 15.57
CA ASP A 42 5.21 -0.97 15.60
C ASP A 42 5.64 -1.38 14.18
N LEU A 43 6.72 -2.14 14.09
CA LEU A 43 6.96 -3.03 12.97
C LEU A 43 6.43 -4.42 13.35
N THR A 44 5.78 -5.07 12.40
CA THR A 44 5.24 -6.43 12.56
C THR A 44 5.45 -7.22 11.28
N LEU A 45 5.26 -8.52 11.30
CA LEU A 45 5.19 -9.32 10.08
C LEU A 45 3.80 -9.94 9.97
N MET A 46 3.05 -9.56 8.93
CA MET A 46 1.72 -10.09 8.64
C MET A 46 1.62 -10.45 7.15
N PHE A 47 1.10 -11.65 6.85
CA PHE A 47 0.82 -12.08 5.49
C PHE A 47 -0.66 -11.87 5.16
N ASN A 48 -0.95 -10.81 4.40
CA ASN A 48 -2.30 -10.39 4.04
C ASN A 48 -2.79 -11.13 2.79
N LYS A 49 -3.66 -12.11 2.99
CA LYS A 49 -4.31 -12.89 1.90
C LYS A 49 -5.52 -12.18 1.28
N GLY A 50 -5.83 -10.94 1.71
CA GLY A 50 -7.02 -10.22 1.25
C GLY A 50 -8.28 -10.65 1.97
N ILE A 51 -8.42 -10.26 3.24
CA ILE A 51 -9.49 -10.67 4.19
C ILE A 51 -10.92 -10.41 3.67
N ALA A 52 -11.12 -9.45 2.77
CA ALA A 52 -12.43 -9.21 2.16
C ALA A 52 -13.01 -10.44 1.42
N PHE A 53 -12.18 -11.43 1.13
CA PHE A 53 -12.56 -12.67 0.44
C PHE A 53 -12.50 -13.92 1.32
N SER A 54 -12.33 -13.80 2.64
CA SER A 54 -12.47 -14.93 3.59
C SER A 54 -13.88 -15.57 3.55
N LEU A 55 -14.86 -14.95 2.90
CA LEU A 55 -16.13 -15.56 2.51
C LEU A 55 -15.97 -16.75 1.54
N PHE A 56 -14.81 -16.91 0.91
CA PHE A 56 -14.46 -17.99 -0.01
C PHE A 56 -13.29 -18.79 0.56
N ASP A 57 -13.41 -19.25 1.80
CA ASP A 57 -12.41 -20.10 2.46
C ASP A 57 -12.34 -21.48 1.79
N TYR A 58 -11.84 -21.48 0.55
CA TYR A 58 -11.43 -22.71 -0.13
C TYR A 58 -9.94 -22.93 0.14
N GLN A 59 -9.61 -24.07 0.70
CA GLN A 59 -8.23 -24.55 0.95
C GLN A 59 -7.31 -24.57 -0.29
N SER A 60 -7.81 -24.11 -1.43
CA SER A 60 -7.17 -24.22 -2.74
C SER A 60 -6.26 -23.04 -3.14
N GLY A 61 -6.13 -21.98 -2.35
CA GLY A 61 -5.33 -20.81 -2.71
C GLY A 61 -5.89 -19.96 -3.88
N LEU A 62 -7.02 -20.35 -4.45
CA LEU A 62 -7.65 -19.65 -5.59
C LEU A 62 -8.16 -18.24 -5.24
N GLN A 63 -8.27 -17.92 -3.96
CA GLN A 63 -8.70 -16.61 -3.46
C GLN A 63 -7.76 -15.46 -3.84
N THR A 64 -6.50 -15.74 -4.17
CA THR A 64 -5.55 -14.71 -4.62
C THR A 64 -5.70 -14.35 -6.10
N LEU A 65 -6.29 -15.23 -6.93
CA LEU A 65 -6.45 -14.98 -8.36
C LEU A 65 -7.26 -13.71 -8.69
N PRO A 66 -8.41 -13.43 -8.06
CA PRO A 66 -9.13 -12.17 -8.27
C PRO A 66 -8.30 -10.93 -7.93
N LEU A 67 -7.48 -10.99 -6.87
CA LEU A 67 -6.61 -9.90 -6.47
C LEU A 67 -5.45 -9.70 -7.44
N ILE A 68 -4.88 -10.79 -7.98
CA ILE A 68 -3.88 -10.74 -9.06
C ILE A 68 -4.49 -10.10 -10.30
N ALA A 69 -5.68 -10.56 -10.73
CA ALA A 69 -6.37 -10.01 -11.89
C ALA A 69 -6.68 -8.51 -11.72
N LEU A 70 -7.15 -8.10 -10.53
CA LEU A 70 -7.41 -6.69 -10.21
C LEU A 70 -6.12 -5.86 -10.24
N SER A 71 -5.02 -6.38 -9.68
CA SER A 71 -3.72 -5.69 -9.71
C SER A 71 -3.21 -5.52 -11.15
N LEU A 72 -3.30 -6.57 -11.97
CA LEU A 72 -2.93 -6.50 -13.39
C LEU A 72 -3.80 -5.50 -14.16
N PHE A 73 -5.11 -5.52 -13.94
CA PHE A 73 -6.02 -4.56 -14.54
C PHE A 73 -5.65 -3.12 -14.17
N ALA A 74 -5.42 -2.85 -12.89
CA ALA A 74 -5.02 -1.52 -12.42
C ALA A 74 -3.69 -1.07 -13.04
N ILE A 75 -2.67 -1.93 -13.09
CA ILE A 75 -1.38 -1.64 -13.70
C ILE A 75 -1.57 -1.28 -15.19
N LEU A 76 -2.27 -2.12 -15.95
CA LEU A 76 -2.51 -1.89 -17.38
C LEU A 76 -3.32 -0.61 -17.62
N PHE A 77 -4.32 -0.35 -16.78
CA PHE A 77 -5.12 0.87 -16.85
C PHE A 77 -4.28 2.13 -16.62
N PHE A 78 -3.44 2.16 -15.60
CA PHE A 78 -2.59 3.32 -15.33
C PHE A 78 -1.47 3.49 -16.35
N ILE A 79 -0.92 2.40 -16.91
CA ILE A 79 0.00 2.45 -18.06
C ILE A 79 -0.71 3.05 -19.28
N PHE A 80 -1.91 2.60 -19.59
CA PHE A 80 -2.72 3.14 -20.69
C PHE A 80 -2.95 4.63 -20.51
N LEU A 81 -3.36 5.07 -19.32
CA LEU A 81 -3.54 6.49 -19.02
C LEU A 81 -2.24 7.29 -19.19
N LEU A 82 -1.11 6.75 -18.72
CA LEU A 82 0.20 7.39 -18.80
C LEU A 82 0.67 7.63 -20.24
N ILE A 83 0.29 6.72 -21.15
CA ILE A 83 0.68 6.80 -22.58
C ILE A 83 -0.29 7.68 -23.36
N ARG A 84 -1.58 7.63 -23.06
CA ARG A 84 -2.63 8.30 -23.85
C ARG A 84 -2.77 9.79 -23.58
N ASN A 85 -2.40 10.25 -22.39
CA ASN A 85 -2.67 11.60 -21.95
C ASN A 85 -1.39 12.40 -21.68
N THR A 86 -1.52 13.72 -21.74
CA THR A 86 -0.48 14.63 -21.28
C THR A 86 -0.74 14.96 -19.82
N TRP A 87 0.20 14.60 -18.96
CA TRP A 87 0.13 14.79 -17.52
C TRP A 87 1.05 15.90 -17.05
N SER A 88 0.64 16.67 -16.06
CA SER A 88 1.57 17.52 -15.31
C SER A 88 2.60 16.64 -14.59
N LYS A 89 3.72 17.22 -14.17
CA LYS A 89 4.76 16.46 -13.47
C LYS A 89 4.22 15.74 -12.22
N ILE A 90 3.38 16.41 -11.44
CA ILE A 90 2.80 15.85 -10.19
C ILE A 90 1.90 14.64 -10.50
N GLU A 91 1.04 14.77 -11.50
CA GLU A 91 0.17 13.66 -11.92
C GLU A 91 0.96 12.48 -12.47
N GLU A 92 1.98 12.77 -13.26
CA GLU A 92 2.87 11.73 -13.79
C GLU A 92 3.56 10.97 -12.66
N PHE A 93 4.11 11.65 -11.66
CA PHE A 93 4.66 11.02 -10.46
C PHE A 93 3.62 10.19 -9.72
N GLY A 94 2.40 10.74 -9.53
CA GLY A 94 1.31 10.00 -8.89
C GLY A 94 1.00 8.68 -9.59
N ILE A 95 0.89 8.69 -10.93
CA ILE A 95 0.65 7.48 -11.72
C ILE A 95 1.81 6.48 -11.59
N LEU A 96 3.07 6.95 -11.61
CA LEU A 96 4.24 6.09 -11.48
C LEU A 96 4.32 5.43 -10.10
N PHE A 97 3.94 6.14 -9.04
CA PHE A 97 3.85 5.61 -7.67
C PHE A 97 2.77 4.53 -7.55
N ILE A 98 1.61 4.74 -8.17
CA ILE A 98 0.53 3.74 -8.21
C ILE A 98 1.00 2.49 -8.95
N ILE A 99 1.62 2.64 -10.12
CA ILE A 99 2.12 1.50 -10.91
C ILE A 99 3.17 0.74 -10.12
N GLY A 100 4.17 1.42 -9.55
CA GLY A 100 5.25 0.81 -8.79
C GLY A 100 4.74 0.04 -7.56
N GLY A 101 3.85 0.64 -6.78
CA GLY A 101 3.23 -0.01 -5.62
C GLY A 101 2.34 -1.19 -6.01
N ALA A 102 1.52 -1.04 -7.07
CA ALA A 102 0.69 -2.15 -7.55
C ALA A 102 1.52 -3.34 -8.03
N ILE A 103 2.67 -3.10 -8.70
CA ILE A 103 3.60 -4.16 -9.10
C ILE A 103 4.25 -4.80 -7.86
N GLY A 104 4.68 -4.02 -6.86
CA GLY A 104 5.25 -4.54 -5.61
C GLY A 104 4.32 -5.53 -4.93
N ASN A 105 3.05 -5.14 -4.72
CA ASN A 105 2.05 -6.03 -4.13
C ASN A 105 1.64 -7.20 -5.04
N LEU A 106 1.74 -7.04 -6.35
CA LEU A 106 1.50 -8.13 -7.31
C LEU A 106 2.59 -9.21 -7.22
N ILE A 107 3.86 -8.81 -7.10
CA ILE A 107 5.00 -9.71 -6.93
C ILE A 107 4.77 -10.62 -5.72
N ASP A 108 4.41 -10.06 -4.57
CA ASP A 108 4.14 -10.83 -3.36
C ASP A 108 3.03 -11.86 -3.59
N ARG A 109 1.92 -11.46 -4.21
CA ARG A 109 0.79 -12.37 -4.49
C ARG A 109 1.17 -13.52 -5.41
N ILE A 110 2.03 -13.28 -6.40
CA ILE A 110 2.49 -14.32 -7.32
C ILE A 110 3.46 -15.28 -6.63
N ILE A 111 4.39 -14.77 -5.80
CA ILE A 111 5.46 -15.57 -5.20
C ILE A 111 4.95 -16.35 -3.99
N GLN A 112 4.20 -15.71 -3.08
CA GLN A 112 3.84 -16.29 -1.79
C GLN A 112 2.32 -16.37 -1.52
N GLY A 113 1.49 -15.91 -2.46
CA GLY A 113 0.03 -15.95 -2.32
C GLY A 113 -0.57 -14.93 -1.36
N ALA A 114 0.23 -14.05 -0.79
CA ALA A 114 -0.18 -13.04 0.18
C ALA A 114 0.70 -11.79 0.04
N VAL A 115 0.22 -10.64 0.50
CA VAL A 115 1.03 -9.42 0.58
C VAL A 115 1.68 -9.35 1.95
N THR A 116 2.96 -8.98 2.00
CA THR A 116 3.70 -8.75 3.25
C THR A 116 3.40 -7.35 3.76
N ASP A 117 2.71 -7.25 4.90
CA ASP A 117 2.40 -6.01 5.60
C ASP A 117 3.20 -5.92 6.89
N PHE A 118 3.76 -4.73 7.19
CA PHE A 118 4.69 -4.62 8.31
C PHE A 118 4.65 -3.29 9.07
N ILE A 119 3.99 -2.27 8.58
CA ILE A 119 3.81 -0.98 9.28
C ILE A 119 2.49 -1.03 10.02
N LEU A 120 2.54 -0.96 11.35
CA LEU A 120 1.36 -1.06 12.20
C LEU A 120 1.24 0.18 13.08
N PHE A 121 0.29 1.06 12.75
CA PHE A 121 -0.08 2.16 13.63
C PHE A 121 -1.07 1.72 14.69
N TYR A 122 -0.91 2.22 15.90
CA TYR A 122 -1.85 1.98 16.99
C TYR A 122 -1.96 3.21 17.90
N TYR A 123 -3.03 3.28 18.67
CA TYR A 123 -3.14 4.20 19.79
C TYR A 123 -3.75 3.49 20.99
N GLU A 124 -3.33 3.93 22.16
CA GLU A 124 -3.79 3.41 23.42
C GLU A 124 -4.81 4.35 24.04
N ARG A 125 -5.88 3.80 24.59
CA ARG A 125 -6.85 4.56 25.36
C ARG A 125 -7.06 3.90 26.71
N SER A 126 -6.77 4.64 27.76
CA SER A 126 -7.09 4.25 29.13
C SER A 126 -8.54 4.65 29.45
N PHE A 127 -9.27 3.77 30.10
CA PHE A 127 -10.61 4.05 30.64
C PHE A 127 -10.75 3.35 32.00
N VAL A 128 -11.66 3.86 32.81
CA VAL A 128 -11.98 3.23 34.09
C VAL A 128 -13.06 2.19 33.84
N ASP A 129 -12.79 0.93 34.20
CA ASP A 129 -13.73 -0.17 34.08
C ASP A 129 -14.82 -0.09 35.19
N ILE A 130 -15.86 -0.92 35.06
CA ILE A 130 -17.01 -0.98 35.99
C ILE A 130 -16.55 -1.19 37.43
N ASP A 131 -15.45 -1.90 37.64
CA ASP A 131 -14.86 -2.17 38.95
C ASP A 131 -13.91 -1.06 39.47
N GLY A 132 -13.85 0.09 38.78
CA GLY A 132 -12.98 1.23 39.11
C GLY A 132 -11.50 1.01 38.77
N LEU A 133 -11.14 -0.05 38.05
CA LEU A 133 -9.79 -0.35 37.61
C LEU A 133 -9.48 0.39 36.30
N ILE A 134 -8.22 0.81 36.15
CA ILE A 134 -7.75 1.40 34.88
C ILE A 134 -7.48 0.28 33.90
N ALA A 135 -8.29 0.20 32.83
CA ALA A 135 -8.08 -0.68 31.70
C ALA A 135 -7.49 0.08 30.53
N VAL A 136 -6.53 -0.52 29.83
CA VAL A 136 -5.92 0.06 28.61
C VAL A 136 -6.40 -0.75 27.42
N LYS A 137 -6.99 -0.07 26.43
CA LYS A 137 -7.41 -0.69 25.17
C LYS A 137 -6.56 -0.15 24.02
N HIS A 138 -6.01 -1.06 23.25
CA HIS A 138 -5.26 -0.77 22.04
C HIS A 138 -6.17 -0.81 20.82
N PHE A 139 -6.06 0.21 19.99
CA PHE A 139 -6.76 0.31 18.70
C PHE A 139 -5.72 0.31 17.61
N TYR A 140 -5.79 -0.70 16.74
CA TYR A 140 -4.84 -0.89 15.66
C TYR A 140 -5.43 -0.45 14.34
N PHE A 141 -4.64 0.30 13.55
CA PHE A 141 -4.90 0.47 12.14
C PHE A 141 -4.47 -0.80 11.39
N PRO A 142 -5.15 -1.20 10.30
CA PRO A 142 -4.67 -2.33 9.50
C PRO A 142 -3.20 -2.16 9.10
N ALA A 143 -2.40 -3.21 9.27
CA ALA A 143 -1.02 -3.18 8.86
C ALA A 143 -0.92 -2.94 7.34
N PHE A 144 0.12 -2.26 6.90
CA PHE A 144 0.37 -1.93 5.50
C PHE A 144 1.88 -1.92 5.20
N ASN A 145 2.25 -1.66 3.95
CA ASN A 145 3.63 -1.69 3.47
C ASN A 145 4.01 -0.45 2.63
N LEU A 146 5.22 -0.41 2.06
CA LEU A 146 5.66 0.70 1.22
C LEU A 146 4.91 0.78 -0.12
N ALA A 147 4.48 -0.35 -0.69
CA ALA A 147 3.67 -0.36 -1.90
C ALA A 147 2.33 0.33 -1.67
N ASP A 148 1.64 0.02 -0.55
CA ASP A 148 0.37 0.66 -0.18
C ASP A 148 0.54 2.16 0.07
N SER A 149 1.63 2.54 0.75
CA SER A 149 2.00 3.94 0.94
C SER A 149 2.21 4.65 -0.39
N SER A 150 2.92 4.03 -1.33
CA SER A 150 3.15 4.57 -2.67
C SER A 150 1.85 4.75 -3.45
N ILE A 151 0.96 3.75 -3.44
CA ILE A 151 -0.36 3.82 -4.07
C ILE A 151 -1.17 4.97 -3.46
N THR A 152 -1.21 5.06 -2.14
CA THR A 152 -1.97 6.10 -1.43
C THR A 152 -1.45 7.49 -1.76
N ILE A 153 -0.14 7.70 -1.72
CA ILE A 153 0.50 8.97 -2.10
C ILE A 153 0.19 9.31 -3.56
N GLY A 154 0.30 8.34 -4.45
CA GLY A 154 0.00 8.51 -5.87
C GLY A 154 -1.45 8.96 -6.11
N ILE A 155 -2.42 8.30 -5.46
CA ILE A 155 -3.84 8.68 -5.52
C ILE A 155 -4.04 10.10 -4.97
N MET A 156 -3.45 10.43 -3.83
CA MET A 156 -3.56 11.76 -3.23
C MET A 156 -2.99 12.85 -4.17
N MET A 157 -1.88 12.59 -4.86
CA MET A 157 -1.31 13.52 -5.84
C MET A 157 -2.28 13.79 -6.99
N LEU A 158 -2.94 12.75 -7.53
CA LEU A 158 -3.94 12.89 -8.58
C LEU A 158 -5.17 13.68 -8.11
N LEU A 159 -5.72 13.33 -6.96
CA LEU A 159 -6.91 13.98 -6.39
C LEU A 159 -6.66 15.45 -6.08
N LEU A 160 -5.53 15.79 -5.46
CA LEU A 160 -5.18 17.16 -5.15
C LEU A 160 -5.02 17.99 -6.42
N THR A 161 -4.34 17.45 -7.45
CA THR A 161 -4.14 18.16 -8.70
C THR A 161 -5.48 18.45 -9.39
N GLU A 162 -6.38 17.48 -9.43
CA GLU A 162 -7.72 17.65 -10.01
C GLU A 162 -8.56 18.66 -9.24
N PHE A 163 -8.52 18.63 -7.91
CA PHE A 163 -9.21 19.59 -7.06
C PHE A 163 -8.75 21.04 -7.34
N PHE A 164 -7.45 21.26 -7.46
CA PHE A 164 -6.92 22.60 -7.73
C PHE A 164 -7.21 23.07 -9.15
N LYS A 165 -7.20 22.17 -10.15
CA LYS A 165 -7.59 22.51 -11.53
C LYS A 165 -9.04 22.97 -11.58
N LYS A 166 -9.95 22.20 -10.97
CA LYS A 166 -11.39 22.54 -10.93
C LYS A 166 -11.65 23.88 -10.25
N ARG A 167 -10.97 24.15 -9.13
CA ARG A 167 -11.09 25.43 -8.41
C ARG A 167 -10.62 26.63 -9.24
N LYS A 168 -9.62 26.45 -10.09
CA LYS A 168 -9.12 27.51 -10.99
C LYS A 168 -10.12 27.77 -12.12
N SER A 169 -10.76 26.73 -12.67
CA SER A 169 -11.77 26.83 -13.73
C SER A 169 -13.08 27.54 -13.28
N ILE A 170 -13.43 27.47 -12.00
CA ILE A 170 -14.65 28.13 -11.47
C ILE A 170 -14.44 29.64 -11.22
N ARG A 171 -13.17 30.09 -11.15
CA ARG A 171 -12.83 31.48 -10.85
C ARG A 171 -12.65 32.36 -12.11
N HIS A 172 -12.77 31.77 -13.27
CA HIS A 172 -12.76 32.41 -14.59
C HIS A 172 -14.09 32.21 -15.31
#